data_57ebd0de603116b8c6f6fe200280b7c1
#
_entry.id   57ebd0de603116b8c6f6fe200280b7c1
#
_cell.length_a   1.000
_cell.length_b   1.000
_cell.length_c   1.000
_cell.angle_alpha   90.00
_cell.angle_beta   90.00
_cell.angle_gamma   90.00
#
_symmetry.space_group_name_H-M   'P 1'
#
loop_
_entity.id
_entity.type
_entity.pdbx_description
1 polymer ?
#
loop_
_entity_poly.entity_id
_entity_poly.type
_entity_poly.pdbx_seq_one_letter_code
_entity_poly.pdbx_strand_id
1 'polypeptide(L)'
;MKARRRVAGLHAVEAALEHGPDRIVSAWCDTGRADARLTRLLERLIGLGVKPQPTQRNRLDAFAEGQVHQGLVIEMIMPGELGENELRTVLDNPGPLPFFLVLDHVQDPHNFGACLRTADAAGVQGVVLTKDQSVGLTPVVDKVASGAAETLPIYRVTNLARALTWLKEAGLWVVGAAGEATRSVYATDLNLPLALVMGAEGKGLRRLTRDSCDLLVKIPMAGQVESLNVSVATGVLLFEAVRQRGAAGKSER
;
A
#
# COMPACT_ATOMS: atom_id res chain seq x y z
N MET A 1 -7.21 19.95 -5.22
CA MET A 1 -6.65 19.46 -6.52
C MET A 1 -6.05 18.09 -6.26
N LYS A 2 -6.38 17.09 -7.08
CA LYS A 2 -5.74 15.76 -6.96
C LYS A 2 -4.24 15.91 -7.26
N ALA A 3 -3.40 15.28 -6.44
CA ALA A 3 -1.96 15.28 -6.66
C ALA A 3 -1.64 14.63 -8.02
N ARG A 4 -0.65 15.17 -8.74
CA ARG A 4 -0.16 14.60 -10.00
C ARG A 4 1.27 14.12 -9.80
N ARG A 5 1.61 13.02 -10.43
CA ARG A 5 2.94 12.45 -10.41
C ARG A 5 3.42 12.16 -11.81
N ARG A 6 4.72 12.31 -12.02
CA ARG A 6 5.38 11.87 -13.25
C ARG A 6 6.02 10.50 -13.04
N VAL A 7 5.76 9.61 -13.99
CA VAL A 7 6.30 8.26 -14.04
C VAL A 7 7.17 8.17 -15.29
N ALA A 8 8.43 7.78 -15.11
CA ALA A 8 9.41 7.75 -16.16
C ALA A 8 9.95 6.34 -16.40
N GLY A 9 10.16 6.00 -17.69
CA GLY A 9 10.73 4.72 -18.13
C GLY A 9 9.70 3.69 -18.58
N LEU A 10 10.11 2.86 -19.56
CA LEU A 10 9.19 1.95 -20.26
C LEU A 10 8.51 0.93 -19.35
N HIS A 11 9.25 0.37 -18.37
CA HIS A 11 8.68 -0.60 -17.42
C HIS A 11 7.65 0.04 -16.48
N ALA A 12 7.97 1.23 -15.95
CA ALA A 12 7.08 1.92 -15.04
C ALA A 12 5.80 2.39 -15.74
N VAL A 13 5.92 2.85 -16.98
CA VAL A 13 4.76 3.23 -17.81
C VAL A 13 3.91 2.00 -18.19
N GLU A 14 4.53 0.86 -18.47
CA GLU A 14 3.82 -0.38 -18.75
C GLU A 14 2.98 -0.84 -17.54
N ALA A 15 3.56 -0.80 -16.33
CA ALA A 15 2.86 -1.08 -15.09
C ALA A 15 1.70 -0.09 -14.83
N ALA A 16 1.92 1.21 -15.11
CA ALA A 16 0.88 2.22 -15.00
C ALA A 16 -0.30 1.97 -15.95
N LEU A 17 -0.02 1.51 -17.18
CA LEU A 17 -1.03 1.12 -18.16
C LEU A 17 -1.81 -0.15 -17.79
N GLU A 18 -1.26 -0.99 -16.93
CA GLU A 18 -1.91 -2.22 -16.42
C GLU A 18 -2.77 -1.95 -15.19
N HIS A 19 -2.29 -1.10 -14.27
CA HIS A 19 -2.89 -0.95 -12.94
C HIS A 19 -3.69 0.36 -12.74
N GLY A 20 -3.63 1.31 -13.68
CA GLY A 20 -4.34 2.58 -13.55
C GLY A 20 -4.39 3.40 -14.83
N PRO A 21 -4.86 2.81 -15.96
CA PRO A 21 -4.86 3.48 -17.25
C PRO A 21 -5.71 4.76 -17.28
N ASP A 22 -6.81 4.77 -16.55
CA ASP A 22 -7.76 5.89 -16.42
C ASP A 22 -7.18 7.09 -15.65
N ARG A 23 -6.06 6.89 -14.95
CA ARG A 23 -5.37 7.94 -14.20
C ARG A 23 -4.31 8.68 -15.01
N ILE A 24 -3.94 8.18 -16.19
CA ILE A 24 -2.95 8.80 -17.06
C ILE A 24 -3.58 10.01 -17.74
N VAL A 25 -3.02 11.21 -17.51
CA VAL A 25 -3.58 12.46 -18.03
C VAL A 25 -2.72 13.11 -19.13
N SER A 26 -1.42 12.82 -19.15
CA SER A 26 -0.50 13.36 -20.15
C SER A 26 0.65 12.39 -20.40
N ALA A 27 1.24 12.45 -21.58
CA ALA A 27 2.41 11.67 -21.94
C ALA A 27 3.37 12.50 -22.81
N TRP A 28 4.68 12.30 -22.64
CA TRP A 28 5.74 12.93 -23.42
C TRP A 28 6.72 11.87 -23.90
N CYS A 29 7.05 11.90 -25.20
CA CYS A 29 7.95 10.95 -25.82
C CYS A 29 9.13 11.62 -26.52
N ASP A 30 10.29 10.95 -26.51
CA ASP A 30 11.50 11.42 -27.19
C ASP A 30 11.32 11.38 -28.72
N THR A 31 11.54 12.51 -29.37
CA THR A 31 11.48 12.62 -30.85
C THR A 31 12.59 11.88 -31.57
N GLY A 32 13.70 11.62 -30.88
CA GLY A 32 14.90 10.94 -31.46
C GLY A 32 14.93 9.44 -31.23
N ARG A 33 13.93 8.86 -30.56
CA ARG A 33 13.90 7.43 -30.23
C ARG A 33 12.72 6.72 -30.90
N ALA A 34 13.04 5.65 -31.63
CA ALA A 34 12.03 4.76 -32.22
C ALA A 34 12.47 3.31 -32.00
N ASP A 35 11.84 2.64 -31.04
CA ASP A 35 11.99 1.19 -30.84
C ASP A 35 10.61 0.54 -30.64
N ALA A 36 10.53 -0.76 -30.93
CA ALA A 36 9.26 -1.50 -30.96
C ALA A 36 8.50 -1.46 -29.61
N ARG A 37 9.22 -1.40 -28.47
CA ARG A 37 8.60 -1.35 -27.15
C ARG A 37 7.98 0.02 -26.88
N LEU A 38 8.72 1.08 -27.18
CA LEU A 38 8.21 2.45 -27.07
C LEU A 38 6.99 2.64 -27.96
N THR A 39 7.04 2.22 -29.23
CA THR A 39 5.92 2.31 -30.18
C THR A 39 4.66 1.64 -29.64
N ARG A 40 4.76 0.42 -29.12
CA ARG A 40 3.62 -0.30 -28.52
C ARG A 40 2.99 0.45 -27.34
N LEU A 41 3.81 1.05 -26.46
CA LEU A 41 3.31 1.82 -25.33
C LEU A 41 2.62 3.11 -25.77
N LEU A 42 3.15 3.78 -26.81
CA LEU A 42 2.51 4.97 -27.40
C LEU A 42 1.15 4.63 -28.03
N GLU A 43 1.04 3.51 -28.73
CA GLU A 43 -0.24 3.03 -29.29
C GLU A 43 -1.27 2.75 -28.17
N ARG A 44 -0.86 2.11 -27.07
CA ARG A 44 -1.73 1.89 -25.90
C ARG A 44 -2.20 3.21 -25.29
N LEU A 45 -1.31 4.19 -25.12
CA LEU A 45 -1.66 5.52 -24.62
C LEU A 45 -2.67 6.23 -25.53
N ILE A 46 -2.45 6.17 -26.84
CA ILE A 46 -3.39 6.73 -27.85
C ILE A 46 -4.76 6.05 -27.75
N GLY A 47 -4.78 4.72 -27.59
CA GLY A 47 -6.01 3.95 -27.41
C GLY A 47 -6.81 4.34 -26.16
N LEU A 48 -6.16 4.89 -25.14
CA LEU A 48 -6.78 5.47 -23.94
C LEU A 48 -7.18 6.94 -24.10
N GLY A 49 -6.99 7.53 -25.28
CA GLY A 49 -7.26 8.96 -25.53
C GLY A 49 -6.15 9.91 -25.06
N VAL A 50 -5.03 9.39 -24.53
CA VAL A 50 -3.86 10.18 -24.14
C VAL A 50 -2.97 10.37 -25.36
N LYS A 51 -2.84 11.59 -25.86
CA LYS A 51 -1.96 11.91 -27.01
C LYS A 51 -0.54 12.19 -26.54
N PRO A 52 0.45 11.31 -26.83
CA PRO A 52 1.84 11.55 -26.47
C PRO A 52 2.39 12.80 -27.19
N GLN A 53 3.00 13.70 -26.42
CA GLN A 53 3.60 14.93 -26.95
C GLN A 53 5.06 14.69 -27.30
N PRO A 54 5.46 14.84 -28.57
CA PRO A 54 6.87 14.78 -28.97
C PRO A 54 7.69 15.83 -28.22
N THR A 55 8.77 15.42 -27.61
CA THR A 55 9.54 16.28 -26.70
C THR A 55 11.03 16.01 -26.85
N GLN A 56 11.86 17.05 -26.76
CA GLN A 56 13.30 16.92 -26.77
C GLN A 56 13.82 16.24 -25.51
N ARG A 57 14.91 15.49 -25.61
CA ARG A 57 15.48 14.68 -24.53
C ARG A 57 15.78 15.48 -23.26
N ASN A 58 16.38 16.68 -23.39
CA ASN A 58 16.67 17.55 -22.26
C ASN A 58 15.44 17.95 -21.44
N ARG A 59 14.30 18.08 -22.12
CA ARG A 59 13.02 18.38 -21.46
C ARG A 59 12.41 17.15 -20.80
N LEU A 60 12.61 15.97 -21.38
CA LEU A 60 12.23 14.69 -20.75
C LEU A 60 13.07 14.42 -19.50
N ASP A 61 14.38 14.72 -19.53
CA ASP A 61 15.25 14.63 -18.36
C ASP A 61 14.72 15.50 -17.20
N ALA A 62 14.28 16.73 -17.52
CA ALA A 62 13.67 17.62 -16.53
C ALA A 62 12.34 17.08 -15.99
N PHE A 63 11.51 16.46 -16.84
CA PHE A 63 10.24 15.85 -16.43
C PHE A 63 10.44 14.58 -15.60
N ALA A 64 11.51 13.83 -15.88
CA ALA A 64 11.83 12.59 -15.19
C ALA A 64 12.42 12.79 -13.78
N GLU A 65 12.79 14.03 -13.40
CA GLU A 65 13.27 14.38 -12.05
C GLU A 65 14.39 13.43 -11.55
N GLY A 66 15.34 13.11 -12.43
CA GLY A 66 16.47 12.23 -12.14
C GLY A 66 16.18 10.73 -12.31
N GLN A 67 14.98 10.35 -12.72
CA GLN A 67 14.65 8.97 -13.08
C GLN A 67 15.13 8.67 -14.52
N VAL A 68 15.43 7.39 -14.81
CA VAL A 68 15.81 6.94 -16.15
C VAL A 68 14.55 6.82 -17.02
N HIS A 69 14.26 7.84 -17.84
CA HIS A 69 13.01 7.91 -18.62
C HIS A 69 12.94 7.01 -19.84
N GLN A 70 14.06 6.54 -20.37
CA GLN A 70 14.09 5.65 -21.54
C GLN A 70 13.25 6.15 -22.75
N GLY A 71 13.10 7.48 -22.91
CA GLY A 71 12.34 8.11 -23.99
C GLY A 71 10.84 8.27 -23.74
N LEU A 72 10.32 7.93 -22.56
CA LEU A 72 8.90 8.07 -22.22
C LEU A 72 8.71 8.54 -20.79
N VAL A 73 7.87 9.56 -20.61
CA VAL A 73 7.38 10.06 -19.31
C VAL A 73 5.88 10.24 -19.43
N ILE A 74 5.14 9.80 -18.43
CA ILE A 74 3.70 10.07 -18.30
C ILE A 74 3.41 10.89 -17.06
N GLU A 75 2.31 11.61 -17.02
CA GLU A 75 1.75 12.25 -15.84
C GLU A 75 0.46 11.51 -15.45
N MET A 76 0.37 11.11 -14.20
CA MET A 76 -0.78 10.43 -13.65
C MET A 76 -1.42 11.24 -12.52
N ILE A 77 -2.72 11.14 -12.42
CA ILE A 77 -3.43 11.53 -11.19
C ILE A 77 -3.14 10.43 -10.15
N MET A 78 -2.49 10.82 -9.06
CA MET A 78 -2.30 9.90 -7.94
C MET A 78 -3.64 9.60 -7.30
N PRO A 79 -3.92 8.34 -6.93
CA PRO A 79 -4.98 8.08 -5.98
C PRO A 79 -4.63 8.89 -4.75
N GLY A 80 -5.44 9.92 -4.46
CA GLY A 80 -5.26 10.67 -3.22
C GLY A 80 -5.48 9.73 -2.04
N GLU A 81 -4.87 10.05 -0.91
CA GLU A 81 -5.24 9.41 0.33
C GLU A 81 -6.75 9.58 0.53
N LEU A 82 -7.43 8.50 0.82
CA LEU A 82 -8.87 8.45 1.05
C LEU A 82 -9.17 8.87 2.49
N GLY A 83 -10.38 9.32 2.74
CA GLY A 83 -10.80 9.75 4.06
C GLY A 83 -11.65 8.72 4.81
N GLU A 84 -12.20 9.17 5.93
CA GLU A 84 -13.08 8.36 6.79
C GLU A 84 -14.37 7.95 6.08
N ASN A 85 -14.91 8.79 5.19
CA ASN A 85 -16.13 8.50 4.45
C ASN A 85 -15.93 7.36 3.46
N GLU A 86 -14.81 7.37 2.73
CA GLU A 86 -14.47 6.31 1.78
C GLU A 86 -14.16 5.00 2.52
N LEU A 87 -13.52 5.06 3.69
CA LEU A 87 -13.34 3.88 4.54
C LEU A 87 -14.69 3.28 4.94
N ARG A 88 -15.62 4.10 5.42
CA ARG A 88 -16.97 3.62 5.79
C ARG A 88 -17.70 3.02 4.61
N THR A 89 -17.65 3.67 3.45
CA THR A 89 -18.29 3.15 2.24
C THR A 89 -17.77 1.75 1.84
N VAL A 90 -16.47 1.50 1.93
CA VAL A 90 -15.95 0.16 1.62
C VAL A 90 -16.30 -0.86 2.71
N LEU A 91 -16.45 -0.42 3.96
CA LEU A 91 -16.83 -1.29 5.07
C LEU A 91 -18.33 -1.63 5.08
N ASP A 92 -19.18 -0.92 4.35
CA ASP A 92 -20.59 -1.29 4.15
C ASP A 92 -20.74 -2.60 3.37
N ASN A 93 -19.76 -2.96 2.52
CA ASN A 93 -19.69 -4.23 1.82
C ASN A 93 -18.22 -4.66 1.60
N PRO A 94 -17.52 -5.12 2.64
CA PRO A 94 -16.08 -5.38 2.60
C PRO A 94 -15.71 -6.69 1.89
N GLY A 95 -16.70 -7.45 1.43
CA GLY A 95 -16.50 -8.77 0.83
C GLY A 95 -16.47 -9.91 1.86
N PRO A 96 -16.34 -11.17 1.40
CA PRO A 96 -16.51 -12.35 2.27
C PRO A 96 -15.35 -12.59 3.26
N LEU A 97 -14.13 -12.19 2.91
CA LEU A 97 -12.95 -12.40 3.74
C LEU A 97 -12.04 -11.15 3.69
N PRO A 98 -12.51 -10.00 4.20
CA PRO A 98 -11.77 -8.75 4.11
C PRO A 98 -10.44 -8.82 4.87
N PHE A 99 -9.45 -8.07 4.35
CA PHE A 99 -8.11 -8.01 4.90
C PHE A 99 -7.56 -6.59 4.85
N PHE A 100 -7.41 -5.98 6.02
CA PHE A 100 -6.91 -4.61 6.17
C PHE A 100 -5.63 -4.58 7.01
N LEU A 101 -4.75 -3.65 6.68
CA LEU A 101 -3.59 -3.29 7.49
C LEU A 101 -3.85 -1.94 8.16
N VAL A 102 -3.63 -1.85 9.47
CA VAL A 102 -3.77 -0.62 10.25
C VAL A 102 -2.40 -0.25 10.80
N LEU A 103 -1.95 0.99 10.54
CA LEU A 103 -0.65 1.49 10.97
C LEU A 103 -0.84 2.58 12.03
N ASP A 104 -0.43 2.28 13.27
CA ASP A 104 -0.52 3.21 14.40
C ASP A 104 0.78 4.03 14.51
N HIS A 105 0.79 5.25 13.91
CA HIS A 105 1.89 6.22 14.02
C HIS A 105 3.23 5.78 13.39
N VAL A 106 3.19 5.12 12.24
CA VAL A 106 4.40 4.88 11.43
C VAL A 106 4.83 6.19 10.78
N GLN A 107 6.00 6.71 11.16
CA GLN A 107 6.51 8.02 10.75
C GLN A 107 7.64 7.95 9.72
N ASP A 108 8.41 6.85 9.72
CA ASP A 108 9.50 6.68 8.78
C ASP A 108 8.97 6.35 7.37
N PRO A 109 9.37 7.12 6.32
CA PRO A 109 8.88 6.90 4.97
C PRO A 109 9.36 5.58 4.34
N HIS A 110 10.55 5.07 4.73
CA HIS A 110 11.03 3.78 4.23
C HIS A 110 10.21 2.63 4.83
N ASN A 111 9.93 2.68 6.14
CA ASN A 111 9.09 1.69 6.79
C ASN A 111 7.67 1.71 6.22
N PHE A 112 7.08 2.88 6.02
CA PHE A 112 5.74 2.98 5.44
C PHE A 112 5.70 2.43 4.01
N GLY A 113 6.64 2.82 3.15
CA GLY A 113 6.73 2.29 1.78
C GLY A 113 6.91 0.78 1.73
N ALA A 114 7.75 0.22 2.62
CA ALA A 114 7.94 -1.23 2.74
C ALA A 114 6.68 -1.94 3.23
N CYS A 115 5.94 -1.36 4.19
CA CYS A 115 4.64 -1.89 4.64
C CYS A 115 3.62 -1.90 3.50
N LEU A 116 3.52 -0.83 2.70
CA LEU A 116 2.61 -0.77 1.54
C LEU A 116 2.94 -1.87 0.52
N ARG A 117 4.23 -2.00 0.16
CA ARG A 117 4.69 -3.03 -0.77
C ARG A 117 4.34 -4.44 -0.30
N THR A 118 4.53 -4.70 0.98
CA THR A 118 4.22 -6.01 1.59
C THR A 118 2.72 -6.24 1.68
N ALA A 119 1.93 -5.21 2.00
CA ALA A 119 0.48 -5.26 2.06
C ALA A 119 -0.14 -5.58 0.69
N ASP A 120 0.35 -4.93 -0.36
CA ASP A 120 -0.07 -5.22 -1.74
C ASP A 120 0.25 -6.66 -2.13
N ALA A 121 1.48 -7.12 -1.89
CA ALA A 121 1.92 -8.48 -2.16
C ALA A 121 1.13 -9.56 -1.36
N ALA A 122 0.61 -9.19 -0.18
CA ALA A 122 -0.22 -10.06 0.66
C ALA A 122 -1.72 -10.01 0.30
N GLY A 123 -2.12 -9.19 -0.68
CA GLY A 123 -3.52 -9.05 -1.07
C GLY A 123 -4.38 -8.28 -0.06
N VAL A 124 -3.77 -7.37 0.70
CA VAL A 124 -4.49 -6.45 1.60
C VAL A 124 -5.36 -5.51 0.77
N GLN A 125 -6.62 -5.35 1.16
CA GLN A 125 -7.61 -4.54 0.43
C GLN A 125 -7.55 -3.05 0.75
N GLY A 126 -6.88 -2.68 1.84
CA GLY A 126 -6.69 -1.29 2.21
C GLY A 126 -5.82 -1.10 3.43
N VAL A 127 -5.15 0.05 3.49
CA VAL A 127 -4.30 0.46 4.61
C VAL A 127 -4.93 1.64 5.31
N VAL A 128 -5.09 1.55 6.62
CA VAL A 128 -5.66 2.61 7.47
C VAL A 128 -4.56 3.19 8.34
N LEU A 129 -4.42 4.52 8.35
CA LEU A 129 -3.46 5.22 9.21
C LEU A 129 -3.98 6.57 9.66
N THR A 130 -3.39 7.14 10.71
CA THR A 130 -3.80 8.45 11.23
C THR A 130 -3.37 9.60 10.31
N LYS A 131 -4.15 10.70 10.28
CA LYS A 131 -3.77 11.94 9.60
C LYS A 131 -2.54 12.56 10.26
N ASP A 132 -2.57 12.61 11.60
CA ASP A 132 -1.50 13.20 12.37
C ASP A 132 -0.48 12.17 12.83
N GLN A 133 0.77 12.59 12.95
CA GLN A 133 1.89 11.76 13.42
C GLN A 133 2.14 10.47 12.61
N SER A 134 1.68 10.42 11.38
CA SER A 134 2.01 9.38 10.41
C SER A 134 2.54 10.02 9.13
N VAL A 135 3.51 9.36 8.51
CA VAL A 135 4.04 9.83 7.23
C VAL A 135 2.96 9.71 6.15
N GLY A 136 2.90 10.69 5.26
CA GLY A 136 2.03 10.64 4.07
C GLY A 136 2.73 10.04 2.85
N LEU A 137 2.02 10.00 1.73
CA LEU A 137 2.60 9.64 0.44
C LEU A 137 3.61 10.71 0.01
N THR A 138 4.88 10.35 0.01
CA THR A 138 6.01 11.16 -0.42
C THR A 138 6.76 10.46 -1.56
N PRO A 139 7.62 11.15 -2.33
CA PRO A 139 8.44 10.49 -3.36
C PRO A 139 9.30 9.34 -2.83
N VAL A 140 9.73 9.41 -1.56
CA VAL A 140 10.48 8.34 -0.91
C VAL A 140 9.60 7.12 -0.68
N VAL A 141 8.39 7.32 -0.13
CA VAL A 141 7.39 6.26 0.08
C VAL A 141 7.06 5.57 -1.24
N ASP A 142 6.76 6.34 -2.28
CA ASP A 142 6.43 5.83 -3.61
C ASP A 142 7.55 4.96 -4.20
N LYS A 143 8.80 5.43 -4.08
CA LYS A 143 9.97 4.68 -4.55
C LYS A 143 10.12 3.34 -3.83
N VAL A 144 9.97 3.34 -2.50
CA VAL A 144 10.11 2.14 -1.67
C VAL A 144 8.94 1.18 -1.86
N ALA A 145 7.72 1.71 -1.99
CA ALA A 145 6.50 0.94 -2.22
C ALA A 145 6.48 0.24 -3.59
N SER A 146 7.34 0.63 -4.54
CA SER A 146 7.50 -0.05 -5.85
C SER A 146 6.18 -0.24 -6.61
N GLY A 147 5.32 0.78 -6.62
CA GLY A 147 4.02 0.76 -7.29
C GLY A 147 2.83 0.44 -6.38
N ALA A 148 3.03 -0.19 -5.22
CA ALA A 148 1.94 -0.54 -4.30
C ALA A 148 1.14 0.69 -3.80
N ALA A 149 1.78 1.86 -3.71
CA ALA A 149 1.09 3.11 -3.36
C ALA A 149 0.09 3.59 -4.44
N GLU A 150 0.16 3.03 -5.64
CA GLU A 150 -0.70 3.36 -6.77
C GLU A 150 -1.95 2.47 -6.85
N THR A 151 -1.85 1.26 -6.32
CA THR A 151 -2.88 0.22 -6.40
C THR A 151 -3.67 0.07 -5.11
N LEU A 152 -2.99 0.19 -3.96
CA LEU A 152 -3.54 -0.08 -2.65
C LEU A 152 -4.29 1.15 -2.08
N PRO A 153 -5.59 1.06 -1.76
CA PRO A 153 -6.33 2.12 -1.10
C PRO A 153 -5.73 2.48 0.26
N ILE A 154 -5.46 3.77 0.49
CA ILE A 154 -4.87 4.29 1.72
C ILE A 154 -5.85 5.25 2.37
N TYR A 155 -6.34 4.90 3.56
CA TYR A 155 -7.35 5.64 4.30
C TYR A 155 -6.72 6.42 5.45
N ARG A 156 -6.88 7.74 5.45
CA ARG A 156 -6.42 8.63 6.52
C ARG A 156 -7.56 8.97 7.46
N VAL A 157 -7.42 8.56 8.71
CA VAL A 157 -8.43 8.78 9.74
C VAL A 157 -7.91 9.74 10.81
N THR A 158 -8.81 10.52 11.39
CA THR A 158 -8.47 11.45 12.48
C THR A 158 -8.33 10.72 13.81
N ASN A 159 -9.19 9.71 14.03
CA ASN A 159 -9.22 8.92 15.26
C ASN A 159 -9.13 7.44 14.95
N LEU A 160 -7.97 6.84 15.24
CA LEU A 160 -7.71 5.44 14.93
C LEU A 160 -8.61 4.50 15.74
N ALA A 161 -8.83 4.77 17.04
CA ALA A 161 -9.70 3.92 17.88
C ALA A 161 -11.13 3.87 17.32
N ARG A 162 -11.65 4.99 16.83
CA ARG A 162 -12.96 5.05 16.17
C ARG A 162 -12.96 4.26 14.86
N ALA A 163 -11.90 4.34 14.06
CA ALA A 163 -11.78 3.55 12.83
C ALA A 163 -11.72 2.05 13.13
N LEU A 164 -11.04 1.63 14.21
CA LEU A 164 -11.05 0.24 14.67
C LEU A 164 -12.46 -0.22 15.07
N THR A 165 -13.27 0.65 15.69
CA THR A 165 -14.68 0.34 15.96
C THR A 165 -15.45 0.08 14.67
N TRP A 166 -15.29 0.90 13.63
CA TRP A 166 -15.95 0.67 12.32
C TRP A 166 -15.54 -0.65 11.65
N LEU A 167 -14.25 -1.01 11.74
CA LEU A 167 -13.77 -2.29 11.24
C LEU A 167 -14.45 -3.47 11.96
N LYS A 168 -14.61 -3.38 13.29
CA LYS A 168 -15.32 -4.41 14.08
C LYS A 168 -16.80 -4.47 13.73
N GLU A 169 -17.47 -3.33 13.62
CA GLU A 169 -18.89 -3.23 13.21
C GLU A 169 -19.12 -3.85 11.83
N ALA A 170 -18.13 -3.79 10.94
CA ALA A 170 -18.12 -4.45 9.64
C ALA A 170 -17.75 -5.96 9.71
N GLY A 171 -17.59 -6.51 10.90
CA GLY A 171 -17.32 -7.94 11.14
C GLY A 171 -15.86 -8.34 11.09
N LEU A 172 -14.90 -7.42 11.02
CA LEU A 172 -13.48 -7.74 11.05
C LEU A 172 -12.98 -7.94 12.50
N TRP A 173 -12.14 -8.92 12.68
CA TRP A 173 -11.35 -9.07 13.90
C TRP A 173 -10.15 -8.13 13.87
N VAL A 174 -10.01 -7.34 14.91
CA VAL A 174 -8.89 -6.39 15.07
C VAL A 174 -7.78 -7.04 15.87
N VAL A 175 -6.71 -7.46 15.20
CA VAL A 175 -5.57 -8.18 15.79
C VAL A 175 -4.37 -7.26 15.86
N GLY A 176 -3.94 -6.91 17.07
CA GLY A 176 -2.81 -6.02 17.31
C GLY A 176 -1.48 -6.77 17.52
N ALA A 177 -0.42 -6.31 16.89
CA ALA A 177 0.93 -6.81 17.10
C ALA A 177 1.56 -6.13 18.32
N ALA A 178 1.88 -6.90 19.38
CA ALA A 178 2.48 -6.39 20.61
C ALA A 178 3.47 -7.40 21.18
N GLY A 179 4.71 -6.97 21.47
CA GLY A 179 5.77 -7.86 21.98
C GLY A 179 5.45 -8.51 23.32
N GLU A 180 4.69 -7.80 24.16
CA GLU A 180 4.22 -8.27 25.47
C GLU A 180 3.00 -9.21 25.40
N ALA A 181 2.41 -9.45 24.24
CA ALA A 181 1.29 -10.38 24.09
C ALA A 181 1.68 -11.78 24.56
N THR A 182 0.72 -12.48 25.14
CA THR A 182 0.94 -13.86 25.58
C THR A 182 0.81 -14.86 24.42
N ARG A 183 -0.04 -14.55 23.44
CA ARG A 183 -0.37 -15.42 22.32
C ARG A 183 0.59 -15.24 21.15
N SER A 184 1.11 -16.36 20.63
CA SER A 184 1.90 -16.36 19.41
C SER A 184 1.01 -16.17 18.18
N VAL A 185 1.48 -15.42 17.18
CA VAL A 185 0.80 -15.29 15.89
C VAL A 185 0.60 -16.65 15.22
N TYR A 186 1.55 -17.56 15.36
CA TYR A 186 1.51 -18.90 14.76
C TYR A 186 0.49 -19.85 15.42
N ALA A 187 0.02 -19.52 16.63
CA ALA A 187 -1.02 -20.24 17.35
C ALA A 187 -2.38 -19.51 17.34
N THR A 188 -2.52 -18.52 16.47
CA THR A 188 -3.73 -17.70 16.33
C THR A 188 -4.38 -17.98 14.99
N ASP A 189 -5.70 -18.18 14.96
CA ASP A 189 -6.43 -18.26 13.71
C ASP A 189 -6.54 -16.88 13.07
N LEU A 190 -5.98 -16.75 11.88
CA LEU A 190 -5.99 -15.53 11.03
C LEU A 190 -6.78 -15.77 9.73
N ASN A 191 -7.43 -16.92 9.57
CA ASN A 191 -8.31 -17.25 8.45
C ASN A 191 -9.73 -16.75 8.70
N LEU A 192 -9.87 -15.43 8.91
CA LEU A 192 -11.12 -14.74 9.21
C LEU A 192 -11.08 -13.32 8.65
N PRO A 193 -12.21 -12.59 8.58
CA PRO A 193 -12.20 -11.15 8.32
C PRO A 193 -11.23 -10.44 9.26
N LEU A 194 -10.17 -9.81 8.76
CA LEU A 194 -9.01 -9.40 9.57
C LEU A 194 -8.59 -7.95 9.33
N ALA A 195 -8.42 -7.21 10.41
CA ALA A 195 -7.68 -5.96 10.46
C ALA A 195 -6.43 -6.16 11.34
N LEU A 196 -5.25 -6.23 10.70
CA LEU A 196 -3.98 -6.38 11.41
C LEU A 196 -3.43 -5.02 11.79
N VAL A 197 -3.16 -4.79 13.06
CA VAL A 197 -2.72 -3.50 13.60
C VAL A 197 -1.26 -3.55 14.01
N MET A 198 -0.45 -2.69 13.38
CA MET A 198 0.98 -2.54 13.65
C MET A 198 1.26 -1.21 14.34
N GLY A 199 2.06 -1.22 15.39
CA GLY A 199 2.47 -0.03 16.10
C GLY A 199 3.74 0.61 15.54
N ALA A 200 4.06 1.80 16.03
CA ALA A 200 5.30 2.50 15.71
C ALA A 200 6.54 1.74 16.19
N GLU A 201 7.65 1.94 15.49
CA GLU A 201 8.95 1.38 15.88
C GLU A 201 9.37 1.86 17.28
N GLY A 202 9.81 0.94 18.12
CA GLY A 202 10.25 1.18 19.50
C GLY A 202 9.15 1.44 20.52
N LYS A 203 8.02 2.06 20.12
CA LYS A 203 6.90 2.39 21.01
C LYS A 203 5.74 1.39 20.96
N GLY A 204 5.67 0.58 19.93
CA GLY A 204 4.58 -0.36 19.72
C GLY A 204 3.22 0.33 19.52
N LEU A 205 2.15 -0.37 19.89
CA LEU A 205 0.79 0.15 19.84
C LEU A 205 0.54 1.16 20.98
N ARG A 206 -0.12 2.27 20.68
CA ARG A 206 -0.60 3.18 21.71
C ARG A 206 -1.69 2.51 22.58
N ARG A 207 -1.82 2.98 23.84
CA ARG A 207 -2.76 2.40 24.77
C ARG A 207 -4.19 2.29 24.22
N LEU A 208 -4.74 3.37 23.69
CA LEU A 208 -6.11 3.34 23.13
C LEU A 208 -6.24 2.39 21.93
N THR A 209 -5.24 2.31 21.07
CA THR A 209 -5.22 1.36 19.94
C THR A 209 -5.17 -0.07 20.44
N ARG A 210 -4.31 -0.36 21.43
CA ARG A 210 -4.19 -1.66 22.08
C ARG A 210 -5.49 -2.09 22.74
N ASP A 211 -6.10 -1.20 23.53
CA ASP A 211 -7.36 -1.45 24.24
C ASP A 211 -8.54 -1.64 23.25
N SER A 212 -8.39 -1.16 22.02
CA SER A 212 -9.38 -1.33 20.94
C SER A 212 -9.21 -2.61 20.14
N CYS A 213 -8.10 -3.35 20.30
CA CYS A 213 -7.91 -4.64 19.64
C CYS A 213 -8.74 -5.73 20.30
N ASP A 214 -9.27 -6.67 19.50
CA ASP A 214 -9.96 -7.87 20.03
C ASP A 214 -8.96 -8.87 20.56
N LEU A 215 -7.76 -8.89 19.99
CA LEU A 215 -6.70 -9.82 20.32
C LEU A 215 -5.32 -9.15 20.12
N LEU A 216 -4.39 -9.49 21.00
CA LEU A 216 -2.98 -9.14 20.85
C LEU A 216 -2.16 -10.41 20.56
N VAL A 217 -1.27 -10.30 19.59
CA VAL A 217 -0.36 -11.37 19.19
C VAL A 217 1.09 -10.91 19.14
N LYS A 218 2.02 -11.83 19.34
CA LYS A 218 3.45 -11.58 19.18
C LYS A 218 4.09 -12.51 18.17
N ILE A 219 5.17 -12.05 17.57
CA ILE A 219 6.14 -12.90 16.88
C ILE A 219 7.09 -13.43 17.94
N PRO A 220 7.21 -14.76 18.15
CA PRO A 220 8.17 -15.31 19.10
C PRO A 220 9.61 -14.96 18.70
N MET A 221 10.35 -14.36 19.60
CA MET A 221 11.75 -14.02 19.41
C MET A 221 12.63 -15.08 20.08
N ALA A 222 13.57 -15.66 19.33
CA ALA A 222 14.48 -16.70 19.84
C ALA A 222 15.88 -16.17 20.20
N GLY A 223 16.19 -14.94 19.80
CA GLY A 223 17.47 -14.30 20.03
C GLY A 223 17.45 -13.30 21.18
N GLN A 224 18.46 -12.41 21.23
CA GLN A 224 18.58 -11.38 22.25
C GLN A 224 17.81 -10.09 21.93
N VAL A 225 17.44 -9.88 20.68
CA VAL A 225 16.66 -8.69 20.28
C VAL A 225 15.18 -8.88 20.68
N GLU A 226 14.58 -7.82 21.21
CA GLU A 226 13.21 -7.86 21.73
C GLU A 226 12.13 -7.62 20.65
N SER A 227 12.53 -7.07 19.49
CA SER A 227 11.60 -6.72 18.42
C SER A 227 12.25 -6.76 17.05
N LEU A 228 11.42 -6.83 16.01
CA LEU A 228 11.79 -6.63 14.61
C LEU A 228 11.47 -5.19 14.19
N ASN A 229 12.13 -4.71 13.15
CA ASN A 229 11.69 -3.52 12.43
C ASN A 229 10.21 -3.68 12.03
N VAL A 230 9.44 -2.59 12.09
CA VAL A 230 7.97 -2.63 11.87
C VAL A 230 7.59 -3.19 10.50
N SER A 231 8.34 -2.86 9.44
CA SER A 231 8.03 -3.37 8.09
C SER A 231 8.33 -4.87 7.96
N VAL A 232 9.37 -5.36 8.64
CA VAL A 232 9.70 -6.78 8.70
C VAL A 232 8.63 -7.54 9.50
N ALA A 233 8.25 -7.03 10.68
CA ALA A 233 7.16 -7.60 11.48
C ALA A 233 5.84 -7.64 10.71
N THR A 234 5.51 -6.56 9.98
CA THR A 234 4.34 -6.50 9.10
C THR A 234 4.39 -7.64 8.07
N GLY A 235 5.54 -7.86 7.44
CA GLY A 235 5.70 -8.96 6.48
C GLY A 235 5.45 -10.33 7.08
N VAL A 236 6.04 -10.62 8.24
CA VAL A 236 5.85 -11.90 8.94
C VAL A 236 4.37 -12.15 9.25
N LEU A 237 3.67 -11.15 9.82
CA LEU A 237 2.28 -11.27 10.23
C LEU A 237 1.32 -11.36 9.03
N LEU A 238 1.50 -10.54 8.00
CA LEU A 238 0.69 -10.58 6.80
C LEU A 238 0.82 -11.91 6.06
N PHE A 239 2.05 -12.41 5.89
CA PHE A 239 2.27 -13.67 5.17
C PHE A 239 1.88 -14.91 6.00
N GLU A 240 1.88 -14.84 7.32
CA GLU A 240 1.25 -15.89 8.14
C GLU A 240 -0.26 -15.92 7.92
N ALA A 241 -0.95 -14.78 7.86
CA ALA A 241 -2.36 -14.72 7.50
C ALA A 241 -2.60 -15.26 6.09
N VAL A 242 -1.77 -14.91 5.10
CA VAL A 242 -1.84 -15.44 3.73
C VAL A 242 -1.67 -16.97 3.71
N ARG A 243 -0.69 -17.49 4.46
CA ARG A 243 -0.44 -18.93 4.56
C ARG A 243 -1.68 -19.69 5.07
N GLN A 244 -2.31 -19.18 6.12
CA GLN A 244 -3.50 -19.80 6.72
C GLN A 244 -4.69 -19.73 5.75
N ARG A 245 -4.94 -18.60 5.11
CA ARG A 245 -6.01 -18.38 4.12
C ARG A 245 -5.83 -19.25 2.87
N GLY A 246 -4.58 -19.38 2.38
CA GLY A 246 -4.26 -20.22 1.23
C GLY A 246 -4.35 -21.72 1.51
N ALA A 247 -4.14 -22.15 2.75
CA ALA A 247 -4.29 -23.54 3.17
C ALA A 247 -5.77 -23.98 3.21
N ALA A 248 -6.68 -23.09 3.64
CA ALA A 248 -8.12 -23.37 3.66
C ALA A 248 -8.69 -23.59 2.24
N GLY A 249 -8.26 -22.83 1.25
CA GLY A 249 -8.72 -22.97 -0.14
C GLY A 249 -8.20 -24.22 -0.88
N LYS A 250 -7.22 -24.93 -0.32
CA LYS A 250 -6.72 -26.20 -0.89
C LYS A 250 -7.40 -27.45 -0.31
N SER A 251 -8.12 -27.32 0.80
CA SER A 251 -8.84 -28.44 1.44
C SER A 251 -10.21 -28.72 0.81
N GLU A 252 -10.68 -27.85 -0.09
CA GLU A 252 -11.98 -27.96 -0.76
C GLU A 252 -11.87 -28.37 -2.25
N ARG A 253 -10.70 -28.88 -2.70
CA ARG A 253 -10.55 -29.39 -4.09
C ARG A 253 -10.12 -30.85 -4.09
#